data_c2cc49ba6cd72b5f6b33f55da104be80
#
_entry.id   c2cc49ba6cd72b5f6b33f55da104be80
#
_cell.length_a   1.000
_cell.length_b   1.000
_cell.length_c   1.000
_cell.angle_alpha   90.00
_cell.angle_beta   90.00
_cell.angle_gamma   90.00
#
_symmetry.space_group_name_H-M   'P 1'
#
loop_
_entity.id
_entity.type
_entity.pdbx_description
1 polymer ?
#
loop_
_entity_poly.entity_id
_entity_poly.type
_entity_poly.pdbx_seq_one_letter_code
_entity_poly.pdbx_strand_id
1 'polypeptide(L)'
;LNYECVAEALEYAKNNPAIKNISINMHTPFPGTEHLALPQDIREKVVDTVIAYKKKGYPIMNSVSGLKLMKHNNFKKECWVTNFIIQDGTRLTECAGKTVGVCDKCGFCMAGEMRSVFDFKLDTILAGLSLRM
;
A
#
# COMPACT_ATOMS: atom_id res chain seq x y z
N LEU A 1 -9.30 -14.70 -1.03
CA LEU A 1 -8.36 -13.63 -1.41
C LEU A 1 -8.58 -13.29 -2.87
N ASN A 2 -8.63 -12.01 -3.20
CA ASN A 2 -8.93 -11.52 -4.55
C ASN A 2 -7.69 -11.03 -5.31
N TYR A 3 -6.51 -11.48 -4.95
CA TYR A 3 -5.26 -11.07 -5.61
C TYR A 3 -5.22 -11.45 -7.10
N GLU A 4 -5.95 -12.46 -7.51
CA GLU A 4 -6.09 -12.90 -8.91
C GLU A 4 -6.81 -11.85 -9.77
N CYS A 5 -7.70 -11.04 -9.18
CA CYS A 5 -8.47 -10.01 -9.86
C CYS A 5 -7.73 -8.65 -9.97
N VAL A 6 -6.47 -8.55 -9.52
CA VAL A 6 -5.75 -7.25 -9.51
C VAL A 6 -5.65 -6.65 -10.91
N ALA A 7 -5.31 -7.44 -11.91
CA ALA A 7 -5.21 -6.97 -13.29
C ALA A 7 -6.57 -6.46 -13.80
N GLU A 8 -7.64 -7.22 -13.57
CA GLU A 8 -9.01 -6.86 -13.97
C GLU A 8 -9.46 -5.56 -13.29
N ALA A 9 -9.19 -5.41 -11.99
CA ALA A 9 -9.50 -4.19 -11.25
C ALA A 9 -8.76 -2.97 -11.79
N LEU A 10 -7.50 -3.14 -12.20
CA LEU A 10 -6.70 -2.08 -12.82
C LEU A 10 -7.22 -1.71 -14.21
N GLU A 11 -7.62 -2.68 -15.03
CA GLU A 11 -8.27 -2.44 -16.33
C GLU A 11 -9.59 -1.70 -16.15
N TYR A 12 -10.42 -2.12 -15.20
CA TYR A 12 -11.67 -1.44 -14.88
C TYR A 12 -11.43 0.02 -14.49
N ALA A 13 -10.46 0.27 -13.60
CA ALA A 13 -10.12 1.62 -13.16
C ALA A 13 -9.61 2.50 -14.32
N LYS A 14 -8.80 1.94 -15.21
CA LYS A 14 -8.28 2.66 -16.38
C LYS A 14 -9.38 3.06 -17.36
N ASN A 15 -10.38 2.18 -17.56
CA ASN A 15 -11.45 2.38 -18.53
C ASN A 15 -12.65 3.14 -17.97
N ASN A 16 -12.69 3.42 -16.66
CA ASN A 16 -13.78 4.16 -16.02
C ASN A 16 -13.36 5.61 -15.78
N PRO A 17 -13.93 6.59 -16.54
CA PRO A 17 -13.54 8.01 -16.41
C PRO A 17 -13.87 8.63 -15.06
N ALA A 18 -14.76 8.03 -14.28
CA ALA A 18 -15.08 8.47 -12.92
C ALA A 18 -13.97 8.13 -11.90
N ILE A 19 -13.10 7.15 -12.21
CA ILE A 19 -11.99 6.75 -11.33
C ILE A 19 -10.75 7.54 -11.72
N LYS A 20 -10.39 8.51 -10.89
CA LYS A 20 -9.19 9.33 -11.10
C LYS A 20 -7.91 8.64 -10.62
N ASN A 21 -7.99 7.93 -9.49
CA ASN A 21 -6.85 7.25 -8.88
C ASN A 21 -7.30 5.97 -8.19
N ILE A 22 -6.42 4.99 -8.15
CA ILE A 22 -6.58 3.74 -7.40
C ILE A 22 -5.38 3.54 -6.46
N SER A 23 -5.64 3.20 -5.21
CA SER A 23 -4.62 2.83 -4.25
C SER A 23 -4.67 1.33 -3.99
N ILE A 24 -3.53 0.69 -4.08
CA ILE A 24 -3.38 -0.75 -3.80
C ILE A 24 -2.86 -0.91 -2.37
N ASN A 25 -3.57 -1.71 -1.58
CA ASN A 25 -3.14 -2.14 -0.27
C ASN A 25 -3.27 -3.67 -0.18
N MET A 26 -2.42 -4.27 0.61
CA MET A 26 -2.49 -5.70 0.93
C MET A 26 -3.12 -5.89 2.30
N HIS A 27 -3.69 -7.06 2.55
CA HIS A 27 -4.22 -7.37 3.86
C HIS A 27 -3.09 -7.43 4.89
N THR A 28 -3.29 -6.77 6.04
CA THR A 28 -2.44 -6.93 7.22
C THR A 28 -3.09 -7.99 8.12
N PRO A 29 -2.42 -9.11 8.40
CA PRO A 29 -3.05 -10.24 9.10
C PRO A 29 -3.14 -9.96 10.61
N PHE A 30 -4.15 -9.22 11.01
CA PHE A 30 -4.49 -9.04 12.42
C PHE A 30 -4.93 -10.36 13.07
N PRO A 31 -4.87 -10.49 14.42
CA PRO A 31 -5.33 -11.67 15.12
C PRO A 31 -6.74 -12.12 14.66
N GLY A 32 -6.86 -13.40 14.31
CA GLY A 32 -8.10 -13.98 13.75
C GLY A 32 -8.23 -13.88 12.20
N THR A 33 -7.34 -13.17 11.53
CA THR A 33 -7.37 -13.02 10.06
C THR A 33 -6.09 -13.50 9.38
N GLU A 34 -5.27 -14.28 10.07
CA GLU A 34 -3.97 -14.77 9.60
C GLU A 34 -4.08 -15.58 8.31
N HIS A 35 -5.20 -16.31 8.15
CA HIS A 35 -5.50 -17.10 6.95
C HIS A 35 -5.69 -16.24 5.68
N LEU A 36 -5.88 -14.94 5.83
CA LEU A 36 -5.98 -13.98 4.73
C LEU A 36 -4.61 -13.36 4.34
N ALA A 37 -3.55 -13.70 5.04
CA ALA A 37 -2.21 -13.22 4.70
C ALA A 37 -1.81 -13.69 3.29
N LEU A 38 -1.26 -12.78 2.50
CA LEU A 38 -0.68 -13.14 1.21
C LEU A 38 0.63 -13.91 1.43
N PRO A 39 0.79 -15.11 0.85
CA PRO A 39 2.09 -15.75 0.75
C PRO A 39 3.12 -14.81 0.10
N GLN A 40 4.39 -14.94 0.48
CA GLN A 40 5.44 -14.01 0.04
C GLN A 40 5.61 -14.00 -1.49
N ASP A 41 5.58 -15.17 -2.12
CA ASP A 41 5.69 -15.29 -3.58
C ASP A 41 4.51 -14.64 -4.31
N ILE A 42 3.29 -14.73 -3.75
CA ILE A 42 2.10 -14.07 -4.29
C ILE A 42 2.20 -12.56 -4.08
N ARG A 43 2.66 -12.11 -2.90
CA ARG A 43 2.91 -10.67 -2.64
C ARG A 43 3.84 -10.08 -3.69
N GLU A 44 4.94 -10.75 -3.97
CA GLU A 44 5.91 -10.31 -4.97
C GLU A 44 5.31 -10.21 -6.37
N LYS A 45 4.57 -11.22 -6.80
CA LYS A 45 3.86 -11.23 -8.10
C LYS A 45 2.86 -10.08 -8.20
N VAL A 46 2.04 -9.86 -7.15
CA VAL A 46 1.06 -8.75 -7.11
C VAL A 46 1.77 -7.41 -7.24
N VAL A 47 2.82 -7.17 -6.46
CA VAL A 47 3.58 -5.92 -6.52
C VAL A 47 4.21 -5.70 -7.88
N ASP A 48 4.82 -6.72 -8.48
CA ASP A 48 5.43 -6.62 -9.81
C ASP A 48 4.36 -6.32 -10.89
N THR A 49 3.19 -6.95 -10.78
CA THR A 49 2.04 -6.66 -11.65
C THR A 49 1.64 -5.19 -11.53
N VAL A 50 1.40 -4.71 -10.32
CA VAL A 50 1.00 -3.31 -10.07
C VAL A 50 2.03 -2.33 -10.61
N ILE A 51 3.32 -2.59 -10.40
CA ILE A 51 4.42 -1.76 -10.93
C ILE A 51 4.39 -1.75 -12.46
N ALA A 52 4.18 -2.90 -13.10
CA ALA A 52 4.11 -3.01 -14.56
C ALA A 52 2.96 -2.18 -15.14
N TYR A 53 1.77 -2.26 -14.52
CA TYR A 53 0.61 -1.46 -14.91
C TYR A 53 0.84 0.04 -14.68
N LYS A 54 1.41 0.44 -13.54
CA LYS A 54 1.76 1.84 -13.29
C LYS A 54 2.71 2.40 -14.36
N LYS A 55 3.73 1.65 -14.75
CA LYS A 55 4.65 2.05 -15.83
C LYS A 55 3.95 2.22 -17.19
N LYS A 56 2.82 1.54 -17.42
CA LYS A 56 1.97 1.70 -18.61
C LYS A 56 1.01 2.90 -18.51
N GLY A 57 1.08 3.72 -17.45
CA GLY A 57 0.25 4.92 -17.26
C GLY A 57 -1.13 4.65 -16.68
N TYR A 58 -1.33 3.56 -15.96
CA TYR A 58 -2.57 3.33 -15.21
C TYR A 58 -2.66 4.27 -13.99
N PRO A 59 -3.87 4.67 -13.56
CA PRO A 59 -4.06 5.69 -12.53
C PRO A 59 -3.78 5.16 -11.12
N ILE A 60 -2.59 4.59 -10.90
CA ILE A 60 -2.18 4.00 -9.65
C ILE A 60 -1.46 5.06 -8.80
N MET A 61 -2.00 5.35 -7.63
CA MET A 61 -1.46 6.32 -6.67
C MET A 61 -0.10 5.90 -6.10
N ASN A 62 0.02 4.63 -5.74
CA ASN A 62 1.24 4.11 -5.11
C ASN A 62 2.48 4.42 -5.96
N SER A 63 3.54 4.92 -5.34
CA SER A 63 4.83 5.11 -6.01
C SER A 63 5.52 3.78 -6.32
N VAL A 64 6.38 3.75 -7.33
CA VAL A 64 7.18 2.56 -7.63
C VAL A 64 8.14 2.25 -6.49
N SER A 65 8.73 3.29 -5.88
CA SER A 65 9.64 3.15 -4.75
C SER A 65 8.93 2.59 -3.53
N GLY A 66 7.74 3.09 -3.17
CA GLY A 66 6.92 2.57 -2.08
C GLY A 66 6.52 1.11 -2.30
N LEU A 67 6.05 0.78 -3.49
CA LEU A 67 5.69 -0.59 -3.85
C LEU A 67 6.87 -1.56 -3.74
N LYS A 68 8.06 -1.17 -4.18
CA LYS A 68 9.28 -2.00 -4.07
C LYS A 68 9.64 -2.30 -2.61
N LEU A 69 9.48 -1.34 -1.70
CA LEU A 69 9.67 -1.56 -0.26
C LEU A 69 8.64 -2.56 0.26
N MET A 70 7.39 -2.43 -0.15
CA MET A 70 6.33 -3.34 0.27
C MET A 70 6.46 -4.75 -0.29
N LYS A 71 7.20 -4.94 -1.37
CA LYS A 71 7.44 -6.25 -1.98
C LYS A 71 8.02 -7.24 -0.98
N HIS A 72 9.11 -6.87 -0.33
CA HIS A 72 9.79 -7.69 0.67
C HIS A 72 9.44 -7.32 2.12
N ASN A 73 8.82 -6.16 2.31
CA ASN A 73 8.39 -5.62 3.60
C ASN A 73 9.52 -5.53 4.67
N ASN A 74 10.76 -5.57 4.24
CA ASN A 74 11.96 -5.49 5.07
C ASN A 74 12.54 -4.08 5.07
N PHE A 75 11.89 -3.16 5.81
CA PHE A 75 12.33 -1.78 5.97
C PHE A 75 11.84 -1.19 7.30
N LYS A 76 12.52 -0.15 7.77
CA LYS A 76 12.08 0.60 8.95
C LYS A 76 10.81 1.38 8.62
N LYS A 77 9.73 1.10 9.33
CA LYS A 77 8.44 1.75 9.14
C LYS A 77 8.34 3.03 9.97
N GLU A 78 7.93 4.13 9.32
CA GLU A 78 7.76 5.44 9.95
C GLU A 78 6.29 5.67 10.36
N CYS A 79 5.70 4.68 11.08
CA CYS A 79 4.28 4.67 11.43
C CYS A 79 3.87 5.76 12.45
N TRP A 80 4.84 6.46 13.04
CA TRP A 80 4.59 7.60 13.93
C TRP A 80 3.90 8.79 13.22
N VAL A 81 3.99 8.87 11.91
CA VAL A 81 3.29 9.89 11.09
C VAL A 81 1.80 9.58 10.90
N THR A 82 1.35 8.39 11.27
CA THR A 82 -0.01 7.91 11.03
C THR A 82 -0.87 8.16 12.26
N ASN A 83 -2.06 8.74 12.06
CA ASN A 83 -3.07 8.84 13.08
C ASN A 83 -4.22 7.90 12.74
N PHE A 84 -4.62 7.09 13.70
CA PHE A 84 -5.79 6.24 13.58
C PHE A 84 -6.90 6.81 14.46
N ILE A 85 -8.07 6.99 13.87
CA ILE A 85 -9.29 7.36 14.58
C ILE A 85 -10.21 6.17 14.47
N ILE A 86 -10.61 5.60 15.61
CA ILE A 86 -11.53 4.47 15.65
C ILE A 86 -12.98 4.96 15.71
N GLN A 87 -13.91 4.03 15.64
CA GLN A 87 -15.34 4.32 15.45
C GLN A 87 -15.96 5.25 16.49
N ASP A 88 -15.48 5.22 17.72
CA ASP A 88 -15.95 6.09 18.82
C ASP A 88 -15.28 7.47 18.86
N GLY A 89 -14.43 7.77 17.86
CA GLY A 89 -13.68 9.04 17.78
C GLY A 89 -12.34 9.00 18.52
N THR A 90 -11.99 7.91 19.20
CA THR A 90 -10.71 7.79 19.92
C THR A 90 -9.55 7.83 18.92
N ARG A 91 -8.58 8.71 19.19
CA ARG A 91 -7.34 8.80 18.42
C ARG A 91 -6.29 7.87 19.01
N LEU A 92 -5.83 6.94 18.21
CA LEU A 92 -4.70 6.08 18.54
C LEU A 92 -3.40 6.79 18.16
N THR A 93 -2.46 6.85 19.08
CA THR A 93 -1.12 7.46 18.88
C THR A 93 -0.14 6.49 18.24
N GLU A 94 -0.49 5.20 18.19
CA GLU A 94 0.30 4.15 17.56
C GLU A 94 -0.56 3.31 16.62
N CYS A 95 0.11 2.76 15.60
CA CYS A 95 -0.52 1.83 14.67
C CYS A 95 -0.97 0.55 15.40
N ALA A 96 -2.23 0.16 15.23
CA ALA A 96 -2.77 -1.08 15.80
C ALA A 96 -1.93 -2.32 15.43
N GLY A 97 -1.34 -2.36 14.23
CA GLY A 97 -0.44 -3.43 13.81
C GLY A 97 0.83 -3.52 14.66
N LYS A 98 1.33 -2.39 15.18
CA LYS A 98 2.46 -2.37 16.11
C LYS A 98 2.07 -2.95 17.46
N THR A 99 0.88 -2.59 17.95
CA THR A 99 0.36 -3.08 19.24
C THR A 99 0.22 -4.61 19.26
N VAL A 100 -0.20 -5.20 18.14
CA VAL A 100 -0.39 -6.67 18.02
C VAL A 100 0.80 -7.39 17.38
N GLY A 101 1.90 -6.69 17.08
CA GLY A 101 3.16 -7.31 16.63
C GLY A 101 3.17 -7.83 15.19
N VAL A 102 2.32 -7.29 14.29
CA VAL A 102 2.22 -7.76 12.87
C VAL A 102 2.93 -6.85 11.87
N CYS A 103 3.88 -6.03 12.32
CA CYS A 103 4.59 -5.08 11.47
C CYS A 103 5.41 -5.73 10.36
N ASP A 104 5.95 -6.92 10.59
CA ASP A 104 6.69 -7.73 9.60
C ASP A 104 5.79 -8.20 8.45
N LYS A 105 4.49 -8.33 8.70
CA LYS A 105 3.45 -8.74 7.73
C LYS A 105 2.58 -7.58 7.27
N CYS A 106 2.98 -6.34 7.54
CA CYS A 106 2.20 -5.15 7.21
C CYS A 106 1.83 -5.12 5.73
N GLY A 107 0.56 -4.85 5.45
CA GLY A 107 0.00 -4.70 4.11
C GLY A 107 -0.33 -3.25 3.75
N PHE A 108 -0.19 -2.32 4.68
CA PHE A 108 -0.46 -0.90 4.44
C PHE A 108 0.63 -0.29 3.56
N CYS A 109 0.36 -0.13 2.27
CA CYS A 109 1.32 0.41 1.31
C CYS A 109 1.76 1.84 1.67
N MET A 110 0.95 2.59 2.43
CA MET A 110 1.35 3.88 2.98
C MET A 110 2.66 3.80 3.79
N ALA A 111 2.95 2.68 4.46
CA ALA A 111 4.22 2.51 5.17
C ALA A 111 5.42 2.57 4.23
N GLY A 112 5.32 1.98 3.04
CA GLY A 112 6.33 2.05 1.98
C GLY A 112 6.44 3.45 1.39
N GLU A 113 5.30 4.12 1.15
CA GLU A 113 5.27 5.51 0.67
C GLU A 113 5.97 6.45 1.65
N MET A 114 5.62 6.39 2.93
CA MET A 114 6.25 7.25 3.94
C MET A 114 7.75 7.00 4.05
N ARG A 115 8.19 5.74 4.07
CA ARG A 115 9.62 5.44 4.06
C ARG A 115 10.31 5.99 2.83
N SER A 116 9.70 5.85 1.65
CA SER A 116 10.23 6.39 0.40
C SER A 116 10.36 7.92 0.42
N VAL A 117 9.42 8.63 1.06
CA VAL A 117 9.53 10.09 1.26
C VAL A 117 10.74 10.43 2.12
N PHE A 118 10.95 9.72 3.24
CA PHE A 118 12.12 9.94 4.11
C PHE A 118 13.44 9.55 3.43
N ASP A 119 13.41 8.65 2.46
CA ASP A 119 14.56 8.31 1.62
C ASP A 119 14.71 9.26 0.39
N PHE A 120 13.93 10.34 0.34
CA PHE A 120 13.95 11.35 -0.73
C PHE A 120 13.73 10.77 -2.13
N LYS A 121 12.85 9.74 -2.27
CA LYS A 121 12.53 9.17 -3.57
C LYS A 121 11.63 10.11 -4.36
N LEU A 122 12.16 10.62 -5.49
CA LEU A 122 11.47 11.63 -6.31
C LEU A 122 10.12 11.16 -6.84
N ASP A 123 10.01 9.89 -7.25
CA ASP A 123 8.76 9.33 -7.75
C ASP A 123 7.65 9.32 -6.68
N THR A 124 8.00 9.15 -5.42
CA THR A 124 7.06 9.22 -4.29
C THR A 124 6.65 10.66 -4.00
N ILE A 125 7.61 11.58 -4.00
CA ILE A 125 7.34 13.00 -3.76
C ILE A 125 6.42 13.55 -4.86
N LEU A 126 6.72 13.26 -6.14
CA LEU A 126 5.90 13.67 -7.28
C LEU A 126 4.49 13.05 -7.24
N ALA A 127 4.38 11.75 -6.88
CA ALA A 127 3.09 11.11 -6.70
C ALA A 127 2.25 11.81 -5.62
N GLY A 128 2.85 12.18 -4.50
CA GLY A 128 2.16 12.94 -3.44
C GLY A 128 1.71 14.34 -3.87
N LEU A 129 2.49 15.02 -4.69
CA LEU A 129 2.14 16.35 -5.23
C LEU A 129 1.00 16.26 -6.25
N SER A 130 0.99 15.23 -7.11
CA SER A 130 -0.05 15.04 -8.14
C SER A 130 -1.45 14.77 -7.56
N LEU A 131 -1.55 14.40 -6.28
CA LEU A 131 -2.85 14.21 -5.61
C LEU A 131 -3.54 15.51 -5.20
N ARG A 132 -2.82 16.63 -5.26
CA ARG A 132 -3.34 17.95 -4.87
C ARG A 132 -3.82 18.78 -6.07
N MET A 133 -3.58 18.29 -7.28
CA MET A 133 -4.03 18.88 -8.54
C MET A 133 -5.21 18.11 -9.11
#